data_134e7d3e041fca732ff42850899273ae
#
_entry.id   134e7d3e041fca732ff42850899273ae
#
_cell.length_a   1.000
_cell.length_b   1.000
_cell.length_c   1.000
_cell.angle_alpha   90.00
_cell.angle_beta   90.00
_cell.angle_gamma   90.00
#
_symmetry.space_group_name_H-M   'P 1'
#
loop_
_entity.id
_entity.type
_entity.pdbx_description
1 polymer ?
#
loop_
_entity_poly.entity_id
_entity_poly.type
_entity_poly.pdbx_seq_one_letter_code
_entity_poly.pdbx_strand_id
1 'polypeptide(L)'
;MDLAMPGTPRAKELPNATNPEQLFAAGYSACFDGALQHIARQEHVKFESQVTASVSFLKDEVDQGFKIAVTLQVKGQGVEKEKLEVLVHKAHDFCPYSKATRGNIEVTLEVVE
;
A
#
# COMPACT_ATOMS: atom_id res chain seq x y z
N MET A 1 15.19 -9.90 -11.83
CA MET A 1 14.01 -9.05 -11.99
C MET A 1 14.38 -7.85 -12.84
N ASP A 2 13.64 -7.67 -13.95
CA ASP A 2 13.87 -6.52 -14.82
C ASP A 2 13.11 -5.31 -14.30
N LEU A 3 13.80 -4.16 -14.25
CA LEU A 3 13.25 -2.91 -13.75
C LEU A 3 13.44 -1.79 -14.76
N ALA A 4 12.41 -1.01 -14.98
CA ALA A 4 12.49 0.17 -15.83
C ALA A 4 11.40 1.17 -15.42
N MET A 5 11.74 2.46 -15.48
CA MET A 5 10.74 3.52 -15.30
C MET A 5 9.84 3.56 -16.54
N PRO A 6 8.50 3.67 -16.35
CA PRO A 6 7.60 3.80 -17.48
C PRO A 6 7.92 5.03 -18.33
N GLY A 7 7.76 4.89 -19.64
CA GLY A 7 8.02 5.98 -20.59
C GLY A 7 9.48 6.18 -20.95
N THR A 8 10.38 5.32 -20.48
CA THR A 8 11.80 5.39 -20.82
C THR A 8 12.15 4.41 -21.93
N PRO A 9 13.28 4.63 -22.65
CA PRO A 9 13.73 3.67 -23.66
C PRO A 9 13.95 2.27 -23.09
N ARG A 10 14.47 2.16 -21.85
CA ARG A 10 14.67 0.87 -21.20
C ARG A 10 13.35 0.11 -21.02
N ALA A 11 12.26 0.82 -20.71
CA ALA A 11 10.95 0.19 -20.57
C ALA A 11 10.47 -0.40 -21.91
N LYS A 12 10.79 0.25 -23.02
CA LYS A 12 10.44 -0.26 -24.35
C LYS A 12 11.25 -1.53 -24.69
N GLU A 13 12.51 -1.58 -24.27
CA GLU A 13 13.37 -2.74 -24.49
C GLU A 13 12.99 -3.92 -23.60
N LEU A 14 12.38 -3.65 -22.44
CA LEU A 14 12.02 -4.66 -21.45
C LEU A 14 10.50 -4.60 -21.18
N PRO A 15 9.67 -5.08 -22.12
CA PRO A 15 8.21 -4.92 -22.00
C PRO A 15 7.59 -5.62 -20.79
N ASN A 16 8.28 -6.61 -20.22
CA ASN A 16 7.80 -7.33 -19.05
C ASN A 16 8.47 -6.86 -17.76
N ALA A 17 9.20 -5.75 -17.81
CA ALA A 17 9.87 -5.22 -16.63
C ALA A 17 8.85 -4.65 -15.64
N THR A 18 9.12 -4.82 -14.33
CA THR A 18 8.39 -4.10 -13.32
C THR A 18 8.97 -2.70 -13.17
N ASN A 19 8.39 -1.89 -12.31
CA ASN A 19 8.82 -0.51 -12.09
C ASN A 19 8.82 -0.20 -10.59
N PRO A 20 9.44 0.92 -10.19
CA PRO A 20 9.54 1.27 -8.77
C PRO A 20 8.18 1.41 -8.08
N GLU A 21 7.17 1.94 -8.76
CA GLU A 21 5.84 2.12 -8.19
C GLU A 21 5.17 0.78 -7.91
N GLN A 22 5.33 -0.19 -8.81
CA GLN A 22 4.81 -1.54 -8.61
C GLN A 22 5.51 -2.25 -7.44
N LEU A 23 6.83 -2.08 -7.34
CA LEU A 23 7.59 -2.66 -6.22
C LEU A 23 7.17 -2.02 -4.90
N PHE A 24 6.97 -0.71 -4.89
CA PHE A 24 6.50 -0.02 -3.70
C PHE A 24 5.10 -0.49 -3.30
N ALA A 25 4.21 -0.64 -4.28
CA ALA A 25 2.85 -1.14 -4.04
C ALA A 25 2.88 -2.55 -3.47
N ALA A 26 3.68 -3.44 -4.05
CA ALA A 26 3.81 -4.82 -3.57
C ALA A 26 4.38 -4.85 -2.15
N GLY A 27 5.43 -4.08 -1.89
CA GLY A 27 6.04 -4.01 -0.57
C GLY A 27 5.09 -3.46 0.47
N TYR A 28 4.41 -2.36 0.15
CA TYR A 28 3.47 -1.74 1.08
C TYR A 28 2.30 -2.67 1.39
N SER A 29 1.69 -3.27 0.36
CA SER A 29 0.54 -4.16 0.58
C SER A 29 0.89 -5.35 1.46
N ALA A 30 2.05 -5.96 1.23
CA ALA A 30 2.52 -7.10 2.03
C ALA A 30 2.84 -6.68 3.47
N CYS A 31 3.53 -5.56 3.64
CA CYS A 31 3.88 -5.04 4.96
C CYS A 31 2.63 -4.65 5.75
N PHE A 32 1.68 -3.98 5.09
CA PHE A 32 0.43 -3.57 5.73
C PHE A 32 -0.41 -4.78 6.12
N ASP A 33 -0.52 -5.78 5.24
CA ASP A 33 -1.27 -7.01 5.55
C ASP A 33 -0.66 -7.73 6.74
N GLY A 34 0.67 -7.80 6.81
CA GLY A 34 1.36 -8.36 7.96
C GLY A 34 1.04 -7.62 9.26
N ALA A 35 1.03 -6.29 9.21
CA ALA A 35 0.66 -5.46 10.35
C ALA A 35 -0.79 -5.69 10.76
N LEU A 36 -1.70 -5.75 9.78
CA LEU A 36 -3.12 -5.99 10.01
C LEU A 36 -3.36 -7.32 10.71
N GLN A 37 -2.73 -8.39 10.22
CA GLN A 37 -2.87 -9.72 10.82
C GLN A 37 -2.22 -9.79 12.20
N HIS A 38 -1.14 -9.06 12.41
CA HIS A 38 -0.50 -8.97 13.73
C HIS A 38 -1.46 -8.32 14.75
N ILE A 39 -2.08 -7.21 14.40
CA ILE A 39 -3.06 -6.53 15.25
C ILE A 39 -4.27 -7.45 15.50
N ALA A 40 -4.74 -8.13 14.46
CA ALA A 40 -5.87 -9.05 14.58
C ALA A 40 -5.57 -10.17 15.58
N ARG A 41 -4.36 -10.74 15.53
CA ARG A 41 -3.96 -11.79 16.48
C ARG A 41 -3.92 -11.28 17.90
N GLN A 42 -3.45 -10.06 18.12
CA GLN A 42 -3.44 -9.45 19.45
C GLN A 42 -4.85 -9.27 20.01
N GLU A 43 -5.82 -9.01 19.16
CA GLU A 43 -7.21 -8.82 19.57
C GLU A 43 -8.06 -10.07 19.43
N HIS A 44 -7.44 -11.22 19.13
CA HIS A 44 -8.11 -12.53 19.00
C HIS A 44 -9.20 -12.52 17.92
N VAL A 45 -8.95 -11.81 16.82
CA VAL A 45 -9.85 -11.78 15.68
C VAL A 45 -9.21 -12.59 14.55
N LYS A 46 -9.95 -13.56 14.04
CA LYS A 46 -9.49 -14.40 12.91
C LYS A 46 -10.31 -14.06 11.67
N PHE A 47 -9.63 -13.71 10.61
CA PHE A 47 -10.27 -13.46 9.33
C PHE A 47 -9.22 -13.53 8.22
N GLU A 48 -9.69 -13.64 7.00
CA GLU A 48 -8.82 -13.59 5.83
C GLU A 48 -8.81 -12.16 5.30
N SER A 49 -7.62 -11.67 5.00
CA SER A 49 -7.45 -10.31 4.50
C SER A 49 -6.78 -10.31 3.14
N GLN A 50 -7.14 -9.30 2.35
CA GLN A 50 -6.50 -9.02 1.07
C GLN A 50 -6.27 -7.52 0.99
N VAL A 51 -5.00 -7.14 0.81
CA VAL A 51 -4.63 -5.73 0.71
C VAL A 51 -4.13 -5.46 -0.71
N THR A 52 -4.70 -4.45 -1.33
CA THR A 52 -4.30 -3.98 -2.64
C THR A 52 -3.82 -2.55 -2.52
N ALA A 53 -2.58 -2.30 -2.91
CA ALA A 53 -2.02 -0.96 -2.91
C ALA A 53 -2.02 -0.41 -4.34
N SER A 54 -2.53 0.81 -4.48
CA SER A 54 -2.48 1.56 -5.73
C SER A 54 -1.57 2.76 -5.52
N VAL A 55 -0.52 2.86 -6.32
CA VAL A 55 0.46 3.94 -6.21
C VAL A 55 0.32 4.86 -7.40
N SER A 56 0.10 6.14 -7.13
CA SER A 56 0.00 7.17 -8.14
C SER A 56 1.32 7.93 -8.23
N PHE A 57 1.76 8.22 -9.44
CA PHE A 57 2.96 9.00 -9.71
C PHE A 57 2.52 10.40 -10.11
N LEU A 58 2.86 11.39 -9.29
CA LEU A 58 2.33 12.74 -9.40
C LEU A 58 3.45 13.75 -9.53
N LYS A 59 3.16 14.89 -10.18
CA LYS A 59 4.09 16.01 -10.21
C LYS A 59 4.03 16.74 -8.87
N ASP A 60 5.20 17.10 -8.34
CA ASP A 60 5.29 17.89 -7.13
C ASP A 60 5.51 19.36 -7.51
N GLU A 61 4.50 20.19 -7.26
CA GLU A 61 4.53 21.60 -7.61
C GLU A 61 5.51 22.40 -6.74
N VAL A 62 5.89 21.87 -5.59
CA VAL A 62 6.77 22.58 -4.65
C VAL A 62 8.19 22.63 -5.18
N ASP A 63 8.72 21.51 -5.68
CA ASP A 63 10.11 21.40 -6.12
C ASP A 63 10.26 21.09 -7.61
N GLN A 64 9.14 21.01 -8.35
CA GLN A 64 9.09 20.70 -9.78
C GLN A 64 9.55 19.26 -10.08
N GLY A 65 9.66 18.43 -9.07
CA GLY A 65 9.97 17.00 -9.21
C GLY A 65 8.72 16.15 -9.24
N PHE A 66 8.84 14.94 -8.71
CA PHE A 66 7.74 14.00 -8.66
C PHE A 66 7.53 13.46 -7.26
N LYS A 67 6.31 13.05 -6.99
CA LYS A 67 5.95 12.43 -5.72
C LYS A 67 4.97 11.28 -5.98
N ILE A 68 4.76 10.46 -4.97
CA ILE A 68 3.80 9.36 -5.05
C ILE A 68 2.70 9.55 -4.02
N ALA A 69 1.54 9.00 -4.31
CA ALA A 69 0.45 8.88 -3.37
C ALA A 69 -0.03 7.43 -3.39
N VAL A 70 -0.58 6.96 -2.28
CA VAL A 70 -0.95 5.55 -2.13
C VAL A 70 -2.39 5.44 -1.67
N THR A 71 -3.13 4.50 -2.25
CA THR A 71 -4.41 4.05 -1.72
C THR A 71 -4.26 2.58 -1.34
N LEU A 72 -4.57 2.26 -0.09
CA LEU A 72 -4.59 0.89 0.40
C LEU A 72 -6.04 0.45 0.50
N GLN A 73 -6.43 -0.53 -0.32
CA GLN A 73 -7.75 -1.12 -0.26
C GLN A 73 -7.67 -2.42 0.51
N VAL A 74 -8.49 -2.55 1.54
CA VAL A 74 -8.48 -3.72 2.41
C VAL A 74 -9.82 -4.42 2.33
N LYS A 75 -9.76 -5.71 2.01
CA LYS A 75 -10.93 -6.58 1.99
C LYS A 75 -10.74 -7.66 3.05
N GLY A 76 -11.78 -7.88 3.87
CA GLY A 76 -11.74 -8.91 4.90
C GLY A 76 -12.91 -9.87 4.76
N GLN A 77 -12.64 -11.17 4.98
CA GLN A 77 -13.64 -12.22 5.03
C GLN A 77 -13.66 -12.80 6.43
N GLY A 78 -14.85 -12.92 7.02
CA GLY A 78 -14.99 -13.45 8.36
C GLY A 78 -14.88 -12.40 9.45
N VAL A 79 -15.04 -11.14 9.10
CA VAL A 79 -14.99 -10.01 10.03
C VAL A 79 -16.00 -8.95 9.59
N GLU A 80 -16.63 -8.29 10.57
CA GLU A 80 -17.55 -7.21 10.26
C GLU A 80 -16.79 -5.98 9.78
N LYS A 81 -17.40 -5.22 8.87
CA LYS A 81 -16.77 -4.05 8.27
C LYS A 81 -16.30 -3.04 9.32
N GLU A 82 -17.15 -2.76 10.31
CA GLU A 82 -16.82 -1.79 11.37
C GLU A 82 -15.59 -2.24 12.17
N LYS A 83 -15.51 -3.52 12.49
CA LYS A 83 -14.34 -4.07 13.19
C LYS A 83 -13.11 -4.02 12.30
N LEU A 84 -13.27 -4.34 11.02
CA LEU A 84 -12.16 -4.27 10.07
C LEU A 84 -11.62 -2.85 9.95
N GLU A 85 -12.48 -1.84 9.93
CA GLU A 85 -12.05 -0.44 9.89
C GLU A 85 -11.20 -0.08 11.10
N VAL A 86 -11.59 -0.53 12.29
CA VAL A 86 -10.80 -0.30 13.50
C VAL A 86 -9.43 -0.96 13.39
N LEU A 87 -9.39 -2.22 12.94
CA LEU A 87 -8.14 -2.96 12.78
C LEU A 87 -7.23 -2.32 11.74
N VAL A 88 -7.80 -1.82 10.65
CA VAL A 88 -7.06 -1.15 9.58
C VAL A 88 -6.38 0.13 10.09
N HIS A 89 -7.08 0.93 10.87
CA HIS A 89 -6.48 2.14 11.45
C HIS A 89 -5.34 1.80 12.42
N LYS A 90 -5.51 0.78 13.24
CA LYS A 90 -4.44 0.30 14.12
C LYS A 90 -3.24 -0.23 13.35
N ALA A 91 -3.52 -0.96 12.25
CA ALA A 91 -2.46 -1.47 11.38
C ALA A 91 -1.67 -0.32 10.74
N HIS A 92 -2.35 0.75 10.34
CA HIS A 92 -1.69 1.92 9.77
C HIS A 92 -0.73 2.56 10.78
N ASP A 93 -1.12 2.63 12.04
CA ASP A 93 -0.25 3.16 13.08
C ASP A 93 0.97 2.25 13.33
N PHE A 94 0.81 0.94 13.12
CA PHE A 94 1.83 -0.06 13.42
C PHE A 94 2.78 -0.35 12.26
N CYS A 95 2.29 -0.26 11.01
CA CYS A 95 3.03 -0.67 9.82
C CYS A 95 4.29 0.18 9.59
N PRO A 96 5.47 -0.44 9.42
CA PRO A 96 6.70 0.32 9.18
C PRO A 96 6.65 1.19 7.93
N TYR A 97 6.00 0.74 6.86
CA TYR A 97 5.85 1.56 5.65
C TYR A 97 4.97 2.76 5.91
N SER A 98 3.90 2.59 6.69
CA SER A 98 3.05 3.71 7.07
C SER A 98 3.80 4.73 7.92
N LYS A 99 4.69 4.26 8.80
CA LYS A 99 5.57 5.17 9.56
C LYS A 99 6.51 5.95 8.65
N ALA A 100 7.02 5.30 7.61
CA ALA A 100 7.93 5.93 6.65
C ALA A 100 7.23 6.97 5.76
N THR A 101 5.94 6.79 5.50
CA THR A 101 5.18 7.66 4.61
C THR A 101 4.42 8.76 5.33
N ARG A 102 4.10 8.56 6.60
CA ARG A 102 3.26 9.47 7.38
C ARG A 102 3.84 10.87 7.46
N GLY A 103 2.99 11.85 7.14
CA GLY A 103 3.42 13.25 7.16
C GLY A 103 4.25 13.66 5.94
N ASN A 104 4.49 12.75 5.00
CA ASN A 104 5.31 13.00 3.83
C ASN A 104 4.51 12.84 2.53
N ILE A 105 3.81 11.72 2.37
CA ILE A 105 2.97 11.50 1.19
C ILE A 105 1.54 11.18 1.63
N GLU A 106 0.61 11.37 0.71
CA GLU A 106 -0.79 11.06 0.97
C GLU A 106 -1.02 9.55 0.91
N VAL A 107 -1.59 8.99 1.97
CA VAL A 107 -1.99 7.59 2.04
C VAL A 107 -3.46 7.52 2.41
N THR A 108 -4.26 6.94 1.53
CA THR A 108 -5.69 6.78 1.73
C THR A 108 -6.00 5.33 2.08
N LEU A 109 -6.79 5.13 3.11
CA LEU A 109 -7.22 3.79 3.53
C LEU A 109 -8.68 3.58 3.12
N GLU A 110 -8.95 2.49 2.43
CA GLU A 110 -10.31 2.12 2.02
C GLU A 110 -10.59 0.70 2.45
N VAL A 111 -11.69 0.51 3.18
CA VAL A 111 -12.22 -0.83 3.48
C VAL A 111 -13.30 -1.12 2.46
N VAL A 112 -13.10 -2.19 1.69
CA VAL A 112 -14.03 -2.57 0.62
C VAL A 112 -14.67 -3.92 0.93
N GLU A 113 -15.82 -4.17 0.31
CA GLU A 113 -16.56 -5.41 0.51
C GLU A 113 -16.29 -6.47 -0.56
#